data_4be72b0fbc5c0ac35d2ea89140fb9132
#
_entry.id   4be72b0fbc5c0ac35d2ea89140fb9132
#
_cell.length_a   1.000
_cell.length_b   1.000
_cell.length_c   1.000
_cell.angle_alpha   90.00
_cell.angle_beta   90.00
_cell.angle_gamma   90.00
#
_symmetry.space_group_name_H-M   'P 1'
#
loop_
_entity.id
_entity.type
_entity.pdbx_description
1 polymer ?
#
loop_
_entity_poly.entity_id
_entity_poly.type
_entity_poly.pdbx_seq_one_letter_code
_entity_poly.pdbx_strand_id
1 'polypeptide(L)'
;MPRVRVVENNSVRVRCIGIYCIKIQFYECLHMSPPAHLLSRTGVHLDVWQADALAGAPGRVVATGDALLDAQLPGGGWPLGALSEIMQPPGVHSEWRLLLPALARCGTGAVVLVGAPHLPFGPALGAQGLMPHRLLWVAAQGGAQSGAQRLWATEQALRCADVDAVLAWLGSVRPEQLRRLQMAAAEYAKLLFVLRPEQAQNESSPAALRLWAAPSGDASDTLEVRALKRRGPPMDQPLHLTARPARLVCLLAANHTWSGDALDRTAAHA
;
A
#
# COMPACT_ATOMS: atom_id res chain seq x y z
N MET A 1 -20.56 -12.95 -14.86
CA MET A 1 -20.43 -12.13 -13.64
C MET A 1 -19.87 -13.01 -12.53
N PRO A 2 -18.73 -12.71 -11.94
CA PRO A 2 -18.20 -13.50 -10.83
C PRO A 2 -19.10 -13.33 -9.62
N ARG A 3 -19.54 -14.45 -9.05
CA ARG A 3 -20.36 -14.46 -7.83
C ARG A 3 -19.51 -14.00 -6.64
N VAL A 4 -19.85 -12.88 -6.06
CA VAL A 4 -19.27 -12.39 -4.81
C VAL A 4 -19.83 -13.24 -3.67
N ARG A 5 -18.99 -14.02 -3.00
CA ARG A 5 -19.37 -14.71 -1.77
C ARG A 5 -19.15 -13.79 -0.57
N VAL A 6 -20.19 -13.51 0.15
CA VAL A 6 -20.14 -12.70 1.40
C VAL A 6 -20.07 -13.70 2.56
N VAL A 7 -19.05 -13.56 3.40
CA VAL A 7 -18.96 -14.27 4.68
C VAL A 7 -19.25 -13.24 5.77
N GLU A 8 -20.35 -13.43 6.49
CA GLU A 8 -20.73 -12.55 7.61
C GLU A 8 -20.27 -13.20 8.92
N ASN A 9 -19.46 -12.49 9.67
CA ASN A 9 -19.19 -12.81 11.06
C ASN A 9 -19.18 -11.50 11.84
N ASN A 10 -20.12 -11.35 12.74
CA ASN A 10 -20.27 -10.30 13.76
C ASN A 10 -19.69 -8.90 13.42
N SER A 11 -20.25 -8.22 12.41
CA SER A 11 -19.99 -6.80 12.07
C SER A 11 -18.93 -6.50 10.99
N VAL A 12 -18.24 -7.48 10.42
CA VAL A 12 -17.29 -7.27 9.33
C VAL A 12 -17.68 -8.08 8.11
N ARG A 13 -17.86 -7.42 6.97
CA ARG A 13 -18.10 -8.09 5.68
C ARG A 13 -16.80 -8.23 4.91
N VAL A 14 -16.42 -9.46 4.59
CA VAL A 14 -15.27 -9.77 3.72
C VAL A 14 -15.76 -10.15 2.34
N ARG A 15 -15.29 -9.47 1.32
CA ARG A 15 -15.59 -9.78 -0.09
C ARG A 15 -14.33 -10.23 -0.80
N CYS A 16 -14.39 -11.40 -1.43
CA CYS A 16 -13.31 -11.87 -2.30
C CYS A 16 -13.55 -11.37 -3.72
N ILE A 17 -12.53 -10.79 -4.32
CA ILE A 17 -12.53 -10.29 -5.70
C ILE A 17 -11.88 -11.35 -6.59
N GLY A 18 -12.50 -12.52 -6.71
CA GLY A 18 -11.96 -13.60 -7.54
C GLY A 18 -12.72 -14.90 -7.39
N ILE A 19 -12.40 -15.90 -8.23
CA ILE A 19 -13.12 -17.19 -8.33
C ILE A 19 -12.81 -18.12 -7.14
N TYR A 20 -11.71 -17.87 -6.41
CA TYR A 20 -11.31 -18.68 -5.25
C TYR A 20 -11.48 -17.88 -3.97
N CYS A 21 -12.50 -18.24 -3.20
CA CYS A 21 -12.65 -17.78 -1.83
C CYS A 21 -11.66 -18.57 -0.96
N ILE A 22 -10.53 -17.95 -0.61
CA ILE A 22 -9.67 -18.49 0.44
C ILE A 22 -10.50 -18.34 1.73
N LYS A 23 -10.91 -19.46 2.31
CA LYS A 23 -11.46 -19.49 3.67
C LYS A 23 -10.35 -19.09 4.62
N ILE A 24 -10.17 -17.79 4.85
CA ILE A 24 -9.38 -17.34 5.99
C ILE A 24 -10.24 -17.68 7.21
N GLN A 25 -9.95 -18.80 7.83
CA GLN A 25 -10.51 -19.16 9.13
C GLN A 25 -9.83 -18.28 10.15
N PHE A 26 -10.39 -17.08 10.40
CA PHE A 26 -9.93 -16.17 11.44
C PHE A 26 -9.87 -16.80 12.85
N TYR A 27 -10.45 -17.98 13.03
CA TYR A 27 -10.44 -18.72 14.30
C TYR A 27 -9.14 -19.47 14.58
N GLU A 28 -8.34 -19.84 13.59
CA GLU A 28 -7.11 -20.61 13.81
C GLU A 28 -5.84 -19.78 14.03
N CYS A 29 -5.88 -18.48 13.69
CA CYS A 29 -4.74 -17.58 13.96
C CYS A 29 -4.53 -17.24 15.44
N LEU A 30 -5.41 -17.67 16.35
CA LEU A 30 -5.32 -17.38 17.79
C LEU A 30 -4.32 -18.28 18.56
N HIS A 31 -3.71 -19.29 17.92
CA HIS A 31 -2.86 -20.27 18.60
C HIS A 31 -1.51 -20.54 17.96
N MET A 32 -0.97 -19.61 17.17
CA MET A 32 0.43 -19.74 16.77
C MET A 32 1.35 -19.10 17.81
N SER A 33 2.02 -19.94 18.57
CA SER A 33 3.16 -19.54 19.40
C SER A 33 4.23 -18.88 18.53
N PRO A 34 4.87 -17.80 19.01
CA PRO A 34 5.96 -17.16 18.26
C PRO A 34 7.09 -18.16 18.05
N PRO A 35 7.76 -18.11 16.89
CA PRO A 35 8.89 -19.02 16.61
C PRO A 35 10.01 -18.80 17.65
N ALA A 36 10.49 -19.89 18.25
CA ALA A 36 11.40 -19.93 19.39
C ALA A 36 12.84 -19.42 19.12
N HIS A 37 13.15 -18.81 17.99
CA HIS A 37 14.50 -18.35 17.64
C HIS A 37 14.79 -16.88 17.96
N LEU A 38 13.93 -16.19 18.69
CA LEU A 38 14.15 -14.79 19.11
C LEU A 38 14.73 -14.63 20.52
N LEU A 39 15.05 -15.71 21.23
CA LEU A 39 15.57 -15.65 22.60
C LEU A 39 17.06 -16.03 22.67
N SER A 40 17.92 -15.37 21.91
CA SER A 40 19.36 -15.47 22.21
C SER A 40 20.13 -14.27 21.67
N ARG A 41 20.17 -13.21 22.45
CA ARG A 41 21.34 -12.32 22.54
C ARG A 41 21.32 -11.57 23.86
N THR A 42 21.86 -12.23 24.86
CA THR A 42 22.34 -11.60 26.09
C THR A 42 23.62 -10.80 25.80
N GLY A 43 23.66 -9.60 26.32
CA GLY A 43 24.93 -8.95 26.75
C GLY A 43 25.31 -7.77 25.86
N VAL A 44 25.17 -6.64 26.43
CA VAL A 44 26.12 -5.56 26.71
C VAL A 44 25.37 -4.22 26.74
N HIS A 45 25.30 -3.68 27.95
CA HIS A 45 24.98 -2.28 28.19
C HIS A 45 26.07 -1.39 27.60
N LEU A 46 25.72 -0.49 26.71
CA LEU A 46 26.47 0.75 26.48
C LEU A 46 25.44 1.82 26.09
N ASP A 47 25.20 2.73 27.02
CA ASP A 47 24.26 3.84 26.93
C ASP A 47 24.79 5.02 26.07
N VAL A 48 25.31 4.75 24.89
CA VAL A 48 25.56 5.82 23.89
C VAL A 48 25.05 5.36 22.55
N TRP A 49 23.83 5.74 22.24
CA TRP A 49 23.25 5.55 20.92
C TRP A 49 23.78 6.63 20.00
N GLN A 50 24.79 6.30 19.18
CA GLN A 50 25.12 7.15 18.05
C GLN A 50 23.93 7.11 17.07
N ALA A 51 23.46 8.29 16.68
CA ALA A 51 22.33 8.43 15.73
C ALA A 51 22.56 7.69 14.42
N ASP A 52 23.84 7.55 14.01
CA ASP A 52 24.25 6.80 12.82
C ASP A 52 24.15 5.28 12.98
N ALA A 53 24.26 4.75 14.22
CA ALA A 53 24.05 3.33 14.50
C ALA A 53 22.55 2.95 14.51
N LEU A 54 21.67 3.94 14.66
CA LEU A 54 20.21 3.81 14.44
C LEU A 54 19.83 3.77 12.95
N ALA A 55 20.73 4.14 12.06
CA ALA A 55 20.69 3.79 10.64
C ALA A 55 20.94 2.29 10.42
N GLY A 56 20.57 1.47 11.43
CA GLY A 56 20.77 0.02 11.46
C GLY A 56 20.55 -0.62 10.11
N ALA A 57 21.23 -1.73 9.86
CA ALA A 57 21.25 -2.50 8.61
C ALA A 57 19.95 -2.31 7.81
N PRO A 58 20.02 -2.06 6.52
CA PRO A 58 18.83 -1.77 5.70
C PRO A 58 17.82 -2.88 5.95
N GLY A 59 16.72 -2.52 6.60
CA GLY A 59 15.62 -3.45 6.83
C GLY A 59 15.20 -4.03 5.49
N ARG A 60 14.63 -5.22 5.47
CA ARG A 60 14.09 -5.80 4.24
C ARG A 60 13.11 -4.80 3.60
N VAL A 61 13.25 -4.57 2.31
CA VAL A 61 12.41 -3.65 1.54
C VAL A 61 11.82 -4.34 0.34
N VAL A 62 10.74 -3.80 -0.18
CA VAL A 62 10.15 -4.16 -1.47
C VAL A 62 10.28 -2.96 -2.39
N ALA A 63 10.91 -3.13 -3.55
CA ALA A 63 11.09 -2.06 -4.53
C ALA A 63 9.75 -1.42 -4.88
N THR A 64 9.72 -0.09 -4.97
CA THR A 64 8.47 0.64 -5.29
C THR A 64 8.03 0.40 -6.73
N GLY A 65 8.98 0.11 -7.61
CA GLY A 65 8.79 -0.02 -9.05
C GLY A 65 9.07 1.25 -9.83
N ASP A 66 9.47 2.31 -9.12
CA ASP A 66 9.95 3.56 -9.69
C ASP A 66 11.35 3.85 -9.14
N ALA A 67 12.34 3.98 -10.03
CA ALA A 67 13.74 4.14 -9.64
C ALA A 67 14.00 5.48 -8.93
N LEU A 68 13.26 6.54 -9.27
CA LEU A 68 13.39 7.84 -8.61
C LEU A 68 12.90 7.77 -7.17
N LEU A 69 11.80 7.08 -6.95
CA LEU A 69 11.27 6.89 -5.61
C LEU A 69 12.16 5.94 -4.80
N ASP A 70 12.62 4.83 -5.39
CA ASP A 70 13.52 3.89 -4.73
C ASP A 70 14.83 4.59 -4.28
N ALA A 71 15.40 5.47 -5.10
CA ALA A 71 16.59 6.26 -4.74
C ALA A 71 16.35 7.20 -3.55
N GLN A 72 15.13 7.60 -3.29
CA GLN A 72 14.78 8.50 -2.19
C GLN A 72 14.34 7.75 -0.93
N LEU A 73 13.91 6.49 -1.04
CA LEU A 73 13.48 5.73 0.12
C LEU A 73 14.66 5.02 0.82
N PRO A 74 14.68 5.00 2.16
CA PRO A 74 15.69 4.28 2.92
C PRO A 74 15.71 2.79 2.58
N GLY A 75 16.85 2.29 2.12
CA GLY A 75 17.00 0.89 1.70
C GLY A 75 16.52 0.61 0.27
N GLY A 76 16.07 1.61 -0.49
CA GLY A 76 15.71 1.46 -1.90
C GLY A 76 14.32 0.88 -2.14
N GLY A 77 13.35 1.13 -1.24
CA GLY A 77 11.99 0.64 -1.42
C GLY A 77 11.09 0.79 -0.20
N TRP A 78 9.90 0.19 -0.27
CA TRP A 78 8.96 0.16 0.84
C TRP A 78 9.47 -0.71 1.99
N PRO A 79 9.53 -0.20 3.21
CA PRO A 79 10.03 -0.95 4.35
C PRO A 79 9.08 -2.09 4.72
N LEU A 80 9.60 -3.31 4.76
CA LEU A 80 8.89 -4.48 5.24
C LEU A 80 8.90 -4.52 6.78
N GLY A 81 7.78 -4.84 7.38
CA GLY A 81 7.66 -4.83 8.85
C GLY A 81 7.59 -3.43 9.44
N ALA A 82 7.26 -2.41 8.63
CA ALA A 82 7.10 -1.05 9.10
C ALA A 82 5.83 -0.41 8.56
N LEU A 83 5.31 0.54 9.34
CA LEU A 83 4.17 1.36 8.94
C LEU A 83 4.62 2.45 7.97
N SER A 84 4.00 2.48 6.79
CA SER A 84 4.08 3.57 5.84
C SER A 84 2.73 4.29 5.78
N GLU A 85 2.71 5.58 6.07
CA GLU A 85 1.52 6.42 5.91
C GLU A 85 1.56 7.16 4.58
N ILE A 86 0.42 7.20 3.89
CA ILE A 86 0.25 7.93 2.63
C ILE A 86 -0.92 8.89 2.82
N MET A 87 -0.64 10.19 2.76
CA MET A 87 -1.63 11.26 2.84
C MET A 87 -2.04 11.69 1.45
N GLN A 88 -3.34 11.89 1.28
CA GLN A 88 -3.92 12.31 0.00
C GLN A 88 -4.94 13.43 0.23
N PRO A 89 -5.06 14.38 -0.71
CA PRO A 89 -6.14 15.36 -0.70
C PRO A 89 -7.52 14.67 -0.76
N PRO A 90 -8.57 15.36 -0.29
CA PRO A 90 -9.93 14.84 -0.37
C PRO A 90 -10.32 14.49 -1.81
N GLY A 91 -10.93 13.32 -2.02
CA GLY A 91 -11.37 12.84 -3.33
C GLY A 91 -10.26 12.34 -4.25
N VAL A 92 -8.99 12.42 -3.83
CA VAL A 92 -7.86 11.86 -4.58
C VAL A 92 -7.63 10.42 -4.19
N HIS A 93 -7.49 9.54 -5.18
CA HIS A 93 -7.24 8.10 -5.04
C HIS A 93 -6.07 7.69 -5.92
N SER A 94 -4.85 8.03 -5.50
CA SER A 94 -3.61 7.75 -6.23
C SER A 94 -2.85 6.53 -5.71
N GLU A 95 -3.39 5.84 -4.72
CA GLU A 95 -2.75 4.72 -4.04
C GLU A 95 -2.34 3.60 -4.99
N TRP A 96 -3.20 3.25 -5.96
CA TRP A 96 -2.88 2.19 -6.92
C TRP A 96 -1.71 2.55 -7.82
N ARG A 97 -1.60 3.81 -8.25
CA ARG A 97 -0.48 4.28 -9.07
C ARG A 97 0.85 4.17 -8.32
N LEU A 98 0.82 4.45 -7.02
CA LEU A 98 2.00 4.46 -6.16
C LEU A 98 2.39 3.06 -5.67
N LEU A 99 1.40 2.23 -5.31
CA LEU A 99 1.64 0.98 -4.57
C LEU A 99 1.59 -0.27 -5.43
N LEU A 100 0.84 -0.25 -6.55
CA LEU A 100 0.57 -1.45 -7.34
C LEU A 100 1.83 -2.20 -7.80
N PRO A 101 2.92 -1.54 -8.26
CA PRO A 101 4.11 -2.28 -8.68
C PRO A 101 4.77 -3.06 -7.53
N ALA A 102 4.73 -2.53 -6.31
CA ALA A 102 5.24 -3.22 -5.12
C ALA A 102 4.30 -4.35 -4.69
N LEU A 103 2.98 -4.12 -4.69
CA LEU A 103 1.98 -5.12 -4.33
C LEU A 103 1.97 -6.34 -5.27
N ALA A 104 2.27 -6.12 -6.55
CA ALA A 104 2.41 -7.19 -7.52
C ALA A 104 3.62 -8.11 -7.22
N ARG A 105 4.66 -7.58 -6.56
CA ARG A 105 5.94 -8.26 -6.31
C ARG A 105 6.17 -8.67 -4.86
N CYS A 106 5.34 -8.23 -3.92
CA CYS A 106 5.57 -8.46 -2.49
C CYS A 106 5.44 -9.92 -2.05
N GLY A 107 5.00 -10.82 -2.94
CA GLY A 107 4.84 -12.25 -2.69
C GLY A 107 3.65 -12.84 -3.45
N THR A 108 3.20 -13.99 -3.03
CA THR A 108 2.06 -14.73 -3.62
C THR A 108 0.82 -14.75 -2.73
N GLY A 109 0.96 -14.29 -1.49
CA GLY A 109 -0.10 -14.23 -0.50
C GLY A 109 -1.12 -13.11 -0.78
N ALA A 110 -2.11 -13.01 0.09
CA ALA A 110 -3.19 -12.04 -0.07
C ALA A 110 -2.73 -10.60 0.16
N VAL A 111 -3.36 -9.68 -0.55
CA VAL A 111 -3.33 -8.23 -0.32
C VAL A 111 -4.69 -7.83 0.24
N VAL A 112 -4.71 -7.39 1.48
CA VAL A 112 -5.94 -7.07 2.21
C VAL A 112 -6.22 -5.57 2.13
N LEU A 113 -7.43 -5.22 1.70
CA LEU A 113 -7.92 -3.85 1.60
C LEU A 113 -8.96 -3.61 2.70
N VAL A 114 -8.61 -2.79 3.70
CA VAL A 114 -9.49 -2.51 4.84
C VAL A 114 -10.11 -1.13 4.71
N GLY A 115 -11.42 -1.08 4.53
CA GLY A 115 -12.17 0.17 4.42
C GLY A 115 -11.89 0.97 3.17
N ALA A 116 -11.45 0.32 2.08
CA ALA A 116 -11.24 0.97 0.79
C ALA A 116 -12.53 1.68 0.33
N PRO A 117 -12.44 2.95 -0.12
CA PRO A 117 -13.62 3.72 -0.50
C PRO A 117 -14.28 3.17 -1.76
N HIS A 118 -13.48 2.60 -2.65
CA HIS A 118 -13.95 2.05 -3.93
C HIS A 118 -13.45 0.63 -4.14
N LEU A 119 -14.26 -0.18 -4.79
CA LEU A 119 -13.87 -1.51 -5.24
C LEU A 119 -12.88 -1.36 -6.41
N PRO A 120 -11.66 -1.91 -6.31
CA PRO A 120 -10.70 -1.80 -7.39
C PRO A 120 -11.14 -2.60 -8.63
N PHE A 121 -10.81 -2.09 -9.81
CA PHE A 121 -11.08 -2.78 -11.06
C PHE A 121 -10.08 -3.92 -11.28
N GLY A 122 -10.46 -5.13 -10.91
CA GLY A 122 -9.62 -6.32 -10.93
C GLY A 122 -8.88 -6.60 -12.25
N PRO A 123 -9.51 -6.46 -13.44
CA PRO A 123 -8.82 -6.65 -14.71
C PRO A 123 -7.63 -5.70 -14.92
N ALA A 124 -7.75 -4.42 -14.52
CA ALA A 124 -6.64 -3.46 -14.62
C ALA A 124 -5.49 -3.81 -13.67
N LEU A 125 -5.79 -4.29 -12.48
CA LEU A 125 -4.77 -4.75 -11.53
C LEU A 125 -4.09 -6.03 -12.03
N GLY A 126 -4.85 -6.99 -12.56
CA GLY A 126 -4.33 -8.21 -13.15
C GLY A 126 -3.40 -7.97 -14.32
N ALA A 127 -3.74 -7.00 -15.20
CA ALA A 127 -2.88 -6.58 -16.31
C ALA A 127 -1.52 -6.03 -15.86
N GLN A 128 -1.43 -5.54 -14.62
CA GLN A 128 -0.21 -5.02 -14.00
C GLN A 128 0.43 -6.00 -13.01
N GLY A 129 -0.01 -7.25 -12.98
CA GLY A 129 0.61 -8.34 -12.22
C GLY A 129 -0.01 -8.62 -10.84
N LEU A 130 -0.97 -7.82 -10.37
CA LEU A 130 -1.68 -8.12 -9.13
C LEU A 130 -2.98 -8.89 -9.45
N MET A 131 -2.91 -10.21 -9.34
CA MET A 131 -4.04 -11.08 -9.66
C MET A 131 -5.24 -10.84 -8.74
N PRO A 132 -6.47 -10.72 -9.27
CA PRO A 132 -7.67 -10.43 -8.48
C PRO A 132 -7.97 -11.42 -7.36
N HIS A 133 -7.54 -12.69 -7.49
CA HIS A 133 -7.74 -13.70 -6.45
C HIS A 133 -6.88 -13.45 -5.19
N ARG A 134 -5.83 -12.63 -5.29
CA ARG A 134 -5.03 -12.20 -4.14
C ARG A 134 -5.68 -11.06 -3.35
N LEU A 135 -6.71 -10.42 -3.89
CA LEU A 135 -7.34 -9.28 -3.24
C LEU A 135 -8.44 -9.72 -2.28
N LEU A 136 -8.32 -9.32 -1.02
CA LEU A 136 -9.35 -9.46 -0.01
C LEU A 136 -9.85 -8.08 0.38
N TRP A 137 -11.12 -7.81 0.14
CA TRP A 137 -11.73 -6.56 0.53
C TRP A 137 -12.54 -6.71 1.81
N VAL A 138 -12.13 -6.00 2.86
CA VAL A 138 -12.79 -5.93 4.15
C VAL A 138 -13.56 -4.62 4.23
N ALA A 139 -14.87 -4.68 4.04
CA ALA A 139 -15.74 -3.53 4.19
C ALA A 139 -16.20 -3.44 5.65
N ALA A 140 -15.83 -2.38 6.36
CA ALA A 140 -16.45 -2.04 7.62
C ALA A 140 -17.86 -1.52 7.34
N GLN A 141 -18.85 -1.98 8.13
CA GLN A 141 -20.19 -1.42 8.05
C GLN A 141 -20.16 0.04 8.50
N GLY A 142 -20.93 0.92 7.84
CA GLY A 142 -20.99 2.35 8.17
C GLY A 142 -21.45 2.59 9.61
N GLY A 143 -21.03 3.71 10.18
CA GLY A 143 -21.44 4.16 11.52
C GLY A 143 -20.24 4.57 12.40
N ALA A 144 -20.54 5.05 13.61
CA ALA A 144 -19.52 5.56 14.55
C ALA A 144 -18.45 4.51 14.95
N GLN A 145 -18.77 3.22 14.88
CA GLN A 145 -17.84 2.12 15.21
C GLN A 145 -16.96 1.67 14.05
N SER A 146 -17.17 2.21 12.85
CA SER A 146 -16.41 1.77 11.65
C SER A 146 -14.91 1.94 11.79
N GLY A 147 -14.43 2.96 12.51
CA GLY A 147 -13.01 3.18 12.77
C GLY A 147 -12.38 2.08 13.62
N ALA A 148 -13.03 1.68 14.71
CA ALA A 148 -12.55 0.59 15.59
C ALA A 148 -12.55 -0.76 14.86
N GLN A 149 -13.56 -1.03 14.05
CA GLN A 149 -13.66 -2.24 13.23
C GLN A 149 -12.54 -2.31 12.18
N ARG A 150 -12.25 -1.18 11.52
CA ARG A 150 -11.14 -1.10 10.55
C ARG A 150 -9.78 -1.34 11.22
N LEU A 151 -9.54 -0.73 12.38
CA LEU A 151 -8.32 -0.95 13.15
C LEU A 151 -8.15 -2.41 13.55
N TRP A 152 -9.21 -3.02 14.10
CA TRP A 152 -9.21 -4.43 14.46
C TRP A 152 -8.96 -5.33 13.24
N ALA A 153 -9.67 -5.10 12.14
CA ALA A 153 -9.49 -5.89 10.91
C ALA A 153 -8.08 -5.75 10.33
N THR A 154 -7.49 -4.55 10.40
CA THR A 154 -6.11 -4.30 9.97
C THR A 154 -5.12 -5.10 10.81
N GLU A 155 -5.28 -5.07 12.14
CA GLU A 155 -4.44 -5.83 13.07
C GLU A 155 -4.55 -7.34 12.83
N GLN A 156 -5.78 -7.87 12.65
CA GLN A 156 -5.98 -9.29 12.35
C GLN A 156 -5.37 -9.70 10.99
N ALA A 157 -5.53 -8.87 9.98
CA ALA A 157 -4.92 -9.12 8.67
C ALA A 157 -3.39 -9.19 8.73
N LEU A 158 -2.76 -8.32 9.51
CA LEU A 158 -1.30 -8.34 9.71
C LEU A 158 -0.81 -9.62 10.38
N ARG A 159 -1.61 -10.23 11.25
CA ARG A 159 -1.28 -11.48 11.96
C ARG A 159 -1.47 -12.74 11.11
N CYS A 160 -2.20 -12.65 9.99
CA CYS A 160 -2.41 -13.79 9.11
C CYS A 160 -1.14 -14.16 8.34
N ALA A 161 -0.77 -15.45 8.35
CA ALA A 161 0.41 -15.97 7.67
C ALA A 161 0.32 -15.74 6.13
N ASP A 162 -0.84 -15.98 5.55
CA ASP A 162 -1.08 -15.95 4.10
C ASP A 162 -1.29 -14.53 3.54
N VAL A 163 -1.07 -13.49 4.35
CA VAL A 163 -1.16 -12.09 3.94
C VAL A 163 0.23 -11.52 3.73
N ASP A 164 0.49 -10.89 2.59
CA ASP A 164 1.75 -10.22 2.29
C ASP A 164 1.68 -8.71 2.53
N ALA A 165 0.54 -8.11 2.25
CA ALA A 165 0.35 -6.67 2.37
C ALA A 165 -1.05 -6.30 2.89
N VAL A 166 -1.11 -5.23 3.66
CA VAL A 166 -2.36 -4.64 4.15
C VAL A 166 -2.40 -3.16 3.78
N LEU A 167 -3.47 -2.75 3.11
CA LEU A 167 -3.82 -1.37 2.83
C LEU A 167 -5.04 -1.01 3.68
N ALA A 168 -4.90 -0.02 4.55
CA ALA A 168 -5.96 0.39 5.44
C ALA A 168 -6.30 1.88 5.28
N TRP A 169 -7.55 2.19 4.95
CA TRP A 169 -8.06 3.56 4.88
C TRP A 169 -8.59 3.97 6.26
N LEU A 170 -7.74 4.69 6.99
CA LEU A 170 -7.99 5.10 8.35
C LEU A 170 -8.01 6.63 8.43
N GLY A 171 -9.17 7.21 8.65
CA GLY A 171 -9.32 8.67 8.78
C GLY A 171 -8.69 9.19 10.09
N SER A 172 -9.46 9.21 11.16
CA SER A 172 -9.00 9.63 12.49
C SER A 172 -8.46 8.42 13.26
N VAL A 173 -7.17 8.45 13.60
CA VAL A 173 -6.49 7.36 14.33
C VAL A 173 -5.55 7.96 15.37
N ARG A 174 -5.57 7.42 16.59
CA ARG A 174 -4.67 7.88 17.66
C ARG A 174 -3.25 7.30 17.46
N PRO A 175 -2.21 8.01 17.90
CA PRO A 175 -0.82 7.53 17.79
C PRO A 175 -0.58 6.15 18.40
N GLU A 176 -1.25 5.82 19.52
CA GLU A 176 -1.13 4.52 20.19
C GLU A 176 -1.71 3.38 19.33
N GLN A 177 -2.77 3.66 18.58
CA GLN A 177 -3.39 2.70 17.66
C GLN A 177 -2.45 2.43 16.47
N LEU A 178 -1.86 3.47 15.91
CA LEU A 178 -0.83 3.33 14.87
C LEU A 178 0.40 2.58 15.37
N ARG A 179 0.81 2.80 16.63
CA ARG A 179 1.92 2.07 17.24
C ARG A 179 1.61 0.57 17.36
N ARG A 180 0.40 0.19 17.72
CA ARG A 180 -0.01 -1.22 17.74
C ARG A 180 0.05 -1.85 16.35
N LEU A 181 -0.42 -1.16 15.32
CA LEU A 181 -0.31 -1.64 13.93
C LEU A 181 1.15 -1.74 13.47
N GLN A 182 1.99 -0.77 13.85
CA GLN A 182 3.43 -0.80 13.58
C GLN A 182 4.09 -2.02 14.21
N MET A 183 3.75 -2.34 15.47
CA MET A 183 4.28 -3.52 16.18
C MET A 183 3.84 -4.82 15.50
N ALA A 184 2.55 -4.93 15.13
CA ALA A 184 2.05 -6.09 14.42
C ALA A 184 2.73 -6.27 13.04
N ALA A 185 2.90 -5.18 12.28
CA ALA A 185 3.62 -5.23 11.00
C ALA A 185 5.07 -5.71 11.19
N ALA A 186 5.76 -5.24 12.23
CA ALA A 186 7.13 -5.62 12.55
C ALA A 186 7.25 -7.10 12.95
N GLU A 187 6.35 -7.57 13.82
CA GLU A 187 6.32 -8.96 14.31
C GLU A 187 6.16 -9.96 13.18
N TYR A 188 5.26 -9.67 12.23
CA TYR A 188 4.95 -10.59 11.14
C TYR A 188 5.63 -10.22 9.80
N ALA A 189 6.53 -9.25 9.80
CA ALA A 189 7.29 -8.79 8.64
C ALA A 189 6.39 -8.51 7.41
N LYS A 190 5.28 -7.78 7.59
CA LYS A 190 4.29 -7.48 6.56
C LYS A 190 4.49 -6.07 5.98
N LEU A 191 4.06 -5.87 4.73
CA LEU A 191 3.86 -4.53 4.19
C LEU A 191 2.58 -3.93 4.79
N LEU A 192 2.70 -2.76 5.40
CA LEU A 192 1.56 -2.02 5.94
C LEU A 192 1.53 -0.61 5.38
N PHE A 193 0.46 -0.31 4.66
CA PHE A 193 0.14 1.02 4.16
C PHE A 193 -1.12 1.55 4.83
N VAL A 194 -1.01 2.72 5.46
CA VAL A 194 -2.16 3.41 6.03
C VAL A 194 -2.42 4.68 5.22
N LEU A 195 -3.59 4.71 4.58
CA LEU A 195 -4.04 5.83 3.76
C LEU A 195 -4.86 6.77 4.63
N ARG A 196 -4.48 8.03 4.65
CA ARG A 196 -5.06 9.06 5.51
C ARG A 196 -5.37 10.33 4.73
N PRO A 197 -6.34 11.14 5.20
CA PRO A 197 -6.56 12.47 4.63
C PRO A 197 -5.33 13.36 4.89
N GLU A 198 -5.08 14.33 4.00
CA GLU A 198 -3.91 15.22 4.09
C GLU A 198 -3.81 16.00 5.39
N GLN A 199 -4.94 16.30 6.06
CA GLN A 199 -4.94 16.99 7.36
C GLN A 199 -4.14 16.23 8.42
N ALA A 200 -4.02 14.90 8.28
CA ALA A 200 -3.24 14.06 9.18
C ALA A 200 -1.72 14.31 9.11
N GLN A 201 -1.24 15.10 8.14
CA GLN A 201 0.19 15.42 8.03
C GLN A 201 0.76 16.11 9.27
N ASN A 202 -0.06 16.90 9.98
CA ASN A 202 0.33 17.63 11.17
C ASN A 202 0.20 16.80 12.46
N GLU A 203 -0.33 15.58 12.37
CA GLU A 203 -0.51 14.72 13.54
C GLU A 203 0.77 13.92 13.83
N SER A 204 1.02 13.66 15.14
CA SER A 204 2.11 12.77 15.57
C SER A 204 1.88 11.34 15.09
N SER A 205 2.92 10.70 14.56
CA SER A 205 2.85 9.32 14.07
C SER A 205 4.13 8.54 14.34
N PRO A 206 4.03 7.26 14.75
CA PRO A 206 5.14 6.34 14.87
C PRO A 206 5.66 5.81 13.52
N ALA A 207 4.99 6.14 12.41
CA ALA A 207 5.35 5.63 11.09
C ALA A 207 6.81 5.91 10.74
N ALA A 208 7.48 4.92 10.16
CA ALA A 208 8.86 5.03 9.69
C ALA A 208 8.96 5.88 8.41
N LEU A 209 7.88 5.86 7.62
CA LEU A 209 7.77 6.59 6.36
C LEU A 209 6.41 7.27 6.30
N ARG A 210 6.40 8.57 5.96
CA ARG A 210 5.17 9.34 5.72
C ARG A 210 5.33 10.10 4.42
N LEU A 211 4.45 9.84 3.48
CA LEU A 211 4.41 10.48 2.18
C LEU A 211 3.10 11.24 1.99
N TRP A 212 3.17 12.32 1.26
CA TRP A 212 2.01 12.94 0.63
C TRP A 212 2.05 12.66 -0.85
N ALA A 213 0.92 12.32 -1.46
CA ALA A 213 0.85 11.96 -2.87
C ALA A 213 -0.45 12.46 -3.51
N ALA A 214 -0.32 13.18 -4.62
CA ALA A 214 -1.45 13.65 -5.42
C ALA A 214 -1.08 13.77 -6.89
N PRO A 215 -2.05 13.79 -7.83
CA PRO A 215 -1.79 14.15 -9.21
C PRO A 215 -1.18 15.55 -9.29
N SER A 216 -0.18 15.74 -10.15
CA SER A 216 0.39 17.06 -10.42
C SER A 216 -0.61 17.91 -11.19
N GLY A 217 -0.80 19.18 -10.78
CA GLY A 217 -1.88 20.04 -11.28
C GLY A 217 -1.89 20.26 -12.79
N ASP A 218 -0.72 20.26 -13.44
CA ASP A 218 -0.58 20.58 -14.87
C ASP A 218 -0.54 19.36 -15.79
N ALA A 219 -0.30 18.17 -15.27
CA ALA A 219 -0.19 16.95 -16.03
C ALA A 219 -0.93 15.80 -15.34
N SER A 220 -2.07 15.41 -15.87
CA SER A 220 -2.91 14.31 -15.35
C SER A 220 -2.17 12.97 -15.23
N ASP A 221 -1.03 12.84 -15.89
CA ASP A 221 -0.21 11.63 -15.95
C ASP A 221 0.97 11.63 -15.00
N THR A 222 1.13 12.67 -14.19
CA THR A 222 2.23 12.80 -13.24
C THR A 222 1.69 12.77 -11.83
N LEU A 223 2.31 11.96 -11.00
CA LEU A 223 2.06 11.89 -9.57
C LEU A 223 3.14 12.65 -8.83
N GLU A 224 2.77 13.67 -8.10
CA GLU A 224 3.67 14.37 -7.18
C GLU A 224 3.71 13.63 -5.85
N VAL A 225 4.92 13.36 -5.36
CA VAL A 225 5.18 12.69 -4.09
C VAL A 225 6.13 13.53 -3.25
N ARG A 226 5.75 13.80 -2.00
CA ARG A 226 6.58 14.50 -1.01
C ARG A 226 6.82 13.62 0.20
N ALA A 227 8.06 13.52 0.67
CA ALA A 227 8.34 12.85 1.93
C ALA A 227 8.15 13.81 3.09
N LEU A 228 7.11 13.56 3.90
CA LEU A 228 6.85 14.31 5.14
C LEU A 228 7.70 13.80 6.30
N LYS A 229 8.02 12.51 6.30
CA LYS A 229 8.91 11.86 7.25
C LYS A 229 9.58 10.65 6.60
N ARG A 230 10.89 10.56 6.71
CA ARG A 230 11.68 9.38 6.33
C ARG A 230 12.94 9.31 7.20
N ARG A 231 13.60 8.15 7.21
CA ARG A 231 14.97 8.07 7.74
C ARG A 231 15.94 8.66 6.73
N GLY A 232 16.96 9.38 7.20
CA GLY A 232 17.93 10.05 6.36
C GLY A 232 17.65 11.54 6.16
N PRO A 233 18.38 12.21 5.26
CA PRO A 233 18.24 13.64 5.04
C PRO A 233 16.84 13.99 4.52
N PRO A 234 16.32 15.19 4.80
CA PRO A 234 15.04 15.64 4.26
C PRO A 234 15.05 15.59 2.72
N MET A 235 13.88 15.46 2.13
CA MET A 235 13.72 15.59 0.69
C MET A 235 13.51 17.06 0.36
N ASP A 236 14.45 17.65 -0.39
CA ASP A 236 14.42 19.09 -0.67
C ASP A 236 13.39 19.46 -1.73
N GLN A 237 13.08 18.54 -2.63
CA GLN A 237 12.18 18.77 -3.76
C GLN A 237 11.14 17.65 -3.86
N PRO A 238 9.90 17.95 -4.26
CA PRO A 238 8.92 16.94 -4.60
C PRO A 238 9.40 16.03 -5.72
N LEU A 239 9.04 14.75 -5.68
CA LEU A 239 9.23 13.85 -6.81
C LEU A 239 8.04 13.91 -7.74
N HIS A 240 8.31 13.92 -9.03
CA HIS A 240 7.31 13.79 -10.08
C HIS A 240 7.44 12.43 -10.74
N LEU A 241 6.54 11.51 -10.38
CA LEU A 241 6.55 10.15 -10.89
C LEU A 241 5.60 10.03 -12.07
N THR A 242 6.00 9.28 -13.09
CA THR A 242 5.12 8.96 -14.22
C THR A 242 3.98 8.08 -13.71
N ALA A 243 2.77 8.57 -13.81
CA ALA A 243 1.59 7.87 -13.30
C ALA A 243 1.10 6.74 -14.21
N ARG A 244 1.61 6.65 -15.44
CA ARG A 244 1.24 5.62 -16.40
C ARG A 244 2.17 4.41 -16.33
N PRO A 245 1.64 3.19 -16.38
CA PRO A 245 2.45 1.99 -16.59
C PRO A 245 3.26 2.14 -17.89
N ALA A 246 4.55 1.74 -17.87
CA ALA A 246 5.45 1.85 -19.03
C ALA A 246 4.85 1.24 -20.31
N ARG A 247 4.12 0.12 -20.19
CA ARG A 247 3.41 -0.50 -21.31
C ARG A 247 2.35 0.41 -21.93
N LEU A 248 1.60 1.15 -21.10
CA LEU A 248 0.60 2.09 -21.60
C LEU A 248 1.26 3.30 -22.29
N VAL A 249 2.38 3.78 -21.76
CA VAL A 249 3.17 4.86 -22.37
C VAL A 249 3.63 4.45 -23.78
N CYS A 250 4.16 3.24 -23.95
CA CYS A 250 4.57 2.73 -25.26
C CYS A 250 3.40 2.62 -26.24
N LEU A 251 2.23 2.14 -25.78
CA LEU A 251 1.04 2.02 -26.64
C LEU A 251 0.50 3.38 -27.07
N LEU A 252 0.49 4.36 -26.17
CA LEU A 252 0.04 5.72 -26.50
C LEU A 252 1.03 6.43 -27.43
N ALA A 253 2.34 6.25 -27.23
CA ALA A 253 3.35 6.78 -28.14
C ALA A 253 3.21 6.18 -29.55
N ALA A 254 2.94 4.88 -29.66
CA ALA A 254 2.71 4.22 -30.94
C ALA A 254 1.44 4.75 -31.66
N ASN A 255 0.38 5.09 -30.91
CA ASN A 255 -0.84 5.68 -31.49
C ASN A 255 -0.63 7.12 -32.00
N HIS A 256 0.25 7.92 -31.37
CA HIS A 256 0.53 9.27 -31.85
C HIS A 256 1.22 9.30 -33.21
N THR A 257 1.92 8.25 -33.59
CA THR A 257 2.54 8.13 -34.91
C THR A 257 1.54 7.72 -36.02
N TRP A 258 0.30 7.32 -35.65
CA TRP A 258 -0.70 6.79 -36.58
C TRP A 258 -1.83 7.80 -36.92
N SER A 259 -1.94 8.94 -36.28
CA SER A 259 -3.09 9.86 -36.43
C SER A 259 -2.94 10.88 -37.52
N GLY A 260 -1.93 10.78 -38.42
CA GLY A 260 -1.69 11.81 -39.44
C GLY A 260 -2.22 11.52 -40.83
N ASP A 261 -2.42 10.27 -41.25
CA ASP A 261 -2.50 9.99 -42.70
C ASP A 261 -3.64 9.06 -43.15
N ALA A 262 -4.46 8.53 -42.28
CA ALA A 262 -5.46 7.52 -42.64
C ALA A 262 -6.84 8.08 -42.95
N LEU A 263 -7.16 9.30 -42.55
CA LEU A 263 -8.49 9.90 -42.77
C LEU A 263 -8.58 10.86 -43.97
N ASP A 264 -7.45 11.24 -44.55
CA ASP A 264 -7.41 12.22 -45.65
C ASP A 264 -7.50 11.60 -47.06
N ARG A 265 -7.52 10.26 -47.16
CA ARG A 265 -7.59 9.56 -48.47
C ARG A 265 -8.98 9.25 -48.97
N THR A 266 -10.04 9.57 -48.25
CA THR A 266 -11.42 9.24 -48.66
C THR A 266 -12.17 10.41 -49.29
N ALA A 267 -11.59 11.60 -49.35
CA ALA A 267 -12.26 12.80 -49.91
C ALA A 267 -11.87 13.19 -51.35
N ALA A 268 -11.04 12.41 -52.05
CA ALA A 268 -10.50 12.79 -53.35
C ALA A 268 -11.13 12.06 -54.57
N HIS A 269 -12.26 11.35 -54.40
CA HIS A 269 -13.01 10.75 -55.49
C HIS A 269 -14.52 10.91 -55.28
N ALA A 270 -15.04 12.09 -55.60
CA ALA A 270 -16.41 12.33 -56.01
C ALA A 270 -16.45 13.50 -56.98
#